data_6bbeb05c3961434f3e616dc230a17d85
#
_entry.id   6bbeb05c3961434f3e616dc230a17d85
#
_cell.length_a   1.000
_cell.length_b   1.000
_cell.length_c   1.000
_cell.angle_alpha   90.00
_cell.angle_beta   90.00
_cell.angle_gamma   90.00
#
_symmetry.space_group_name_H-M   'P 1'
#
loop_
_entity.id
_entity.type
_entity.pdbx_description
1 polymer ?
#
loop_
_entity_poly.entity_id
_entity_poly.type
_entity_poly.pdbx_seq_one_letter_code
_entity_poly.pdbx_strand_id
1 'polypeptide(L)'
;MSLDITFMPMRVLIDGHDTYGNLILSDGQLAAVIVRLDGEHHRGEDKGLWNLEAGFGKCADRNAPLFKTPQEAGAWVQKTLTGKAA
;
A
#
# COMPACT_ATOMS: atom_id res chain seq x y z
N MET A 1 15.98 -7.54 13.78
CA MET A 1 15.55 -8.42 12.68
C MET A 1 14.66 -7.67 11.73
N SER A 2 14.87 -7.88 10.46
CA SER A 2 13.99 -7.30 9.45
C SER A 2 12.81 -8.24 9.21
N LEU A 3 11.66 -7.65 8.88
CA LEU A 3 10.48 -8.41 8.52
C LEU A 3 10.58 -8.87 7.06
N ASP A 4 9.97 -10.01 6.77
CA ASP A 4 9.89 -10.50 5.40
C ASP A 4 8.68 -9.86 4.71
N ILE A 5 8.93 -8.82 3.93
CA ILE A 5 7.88 -8.10 3.22
C ILE A 5 7.68 -8.73 1.86
N THR A 6 6.46 -9.18 1.60
CA THR A 6 6.11 -9.76 0.31
C THR A 6 4.89 -9.06 -0.25
N PHE A 7 4.67 -9.21 -1.55
CA PHE A 7 3.61 -8.54 -2.28
C PHE A 7 2.75 -9.54 -3.01
N MET A 8 1.45 -9.30 -3.03
CA MET A 8 0.52 -10.11 -3.79
C MET A 8 -0.34 -9.18 -4.64
N PRO A 9 -0.02 -9.03 -5.93
CA PRO A 9 -0.84 -8.19 -6.81
C PRO A 9 -2.25 -8.76 -6.92
N MET A 10 -3.24 -7.88 -6.85
CA MET A 10 -4.64 -8.31 -6.86
C MET A 10 -5.51 -7.13 -7.29
N ARG A 11 -6.53 -7.40 -8.06
CA ARG A 11 -7.52 -6.38 -8.36
C ARG A 11 -8.40 -6.15 -7.15
N VAL A 12 -8.70 -4.88 -6.88
CA VAL A 12 -9.50 -4.48 -5.73
C VAL A 12 -10.69 -3.68 -6.24
N LEU A 13 -11.87 -4.03 -5.78
CA LEU A 13 -13.09 -3.34 -6.17
C LEU A 13 -13.26 -2.09 -5.31
N ILE A 14 -13.06 -0.93 -5.93
CA ILE A 14 -13.17 0.36 -5.24
C ILE A 14 -14.34 1.12 -5.88
N ASP A 15 -15.36 1.44 -5.09
CA ASP A 15 -16.51 2.23 -5.55
C ASP A 15 -17.10 1.73 -6.87
N GLY A 16 -17.17 0.41 -7.03
CA GLY A 16 -17.71 -0.19 -8.23
C GLY A 16 -16.74 -0.32 -9.39
N HIS A 17 -15.49 0.07 -9.21
CA HIS A 17 -14.44 0.00 -10.25
C HIS A 17 -13.36 -0.98 -9.85
N ASP A 18 -12.89 -1.75 -10.82
CA ASP A 18 -11.70 -2.57 -10.63
C ASP A 18 -10.50 -1.65 -10.61
N THR A 19 -9.66 -1.83 -9.62
CA THR A 19 -8.45 -1.03 -9.47
C THR A 19 -7.28 -1.97 -9.25
N TYR A 20 -6.14 -1.67 -9.86
CA TYR A 20 -4.93 -2.42 -9.60
C TYR A 20 -4.54 -2.23 -8.14
N GLY A 21 -4.38 -3.34 -7.44
CA GLY A 21 -4.01 -3.32 -6.05
C GLY A 21 -2.83 -4.22 -5.78
N ASN A 22 -2.32 -4.10 -4.58
CA ASN A 22 -1.25 -4.96 -4.10
C ASN A 22 -1.47 -5.19 -2.62
N LEU A 23 -1.47 -6.45 -2.23
CA LEU A 23 -1.47 -6.79 -0.82
C LEU A 23 -0.02 -6.79 -0.34
N ILE A 24 0.23 -6.19 0.79
CA ILE A 24 1.55 -6.17 1.40
C ILE A 24 1.51 -7.03 2.64
N LEU A 25 2.33 -8.08 2.65
CA LEU A 25 2.37 -9.03 3.75
C LEU A 25 3.68 -8.87 4.51
N SER A 26 3.59 -9.03 5.81
CA SER A 26 4.75 -9.04 6.70
C SER A 26 4.80 -10.41 7.35
N ASP A 27 5.83 -11.17 7.06
CA ASP A 27 6.00 -12.54 7.55
C ASP A 27 4.76 -13.41 7.27
N GLY A 28 4.18 -13.23 6.08
CA GLY A 28 3.02 -13.99 5.64
C GLY A 28 1.67 -13.48 6.12
N GLN A 29 1.66 -12.41 6.90
CA GLN A 29 0.41 -11.83 7.41
C GLN A 29 0.10 -10.52 6.69
N LEU A 30 -1.17 -10.33 6.35
CA LEU A 30 -1.59 -9.14 5.63
C LEU A 30 -1.42 -7.90 6.52
N ALA A 31 -0.60 -6.95 6.06
CA ALA A 31 -0.34 -5.72 6.79
C ALA A 31 -1.04 -4.52 6.15
N ALA A 32 -1.13 -4.49 4.83
CA ALA A 32 -1.70 -3.34 4.13
C ALA A 32 -2.21 -3.73 2.76
N VAL A 33 -3.16 -2.95 2.26
CA VAL A 33 -3.66 -3.03 0.89
C VAL A 33 -3.44 -1.67 0.27
N ILE A 34 -2.72 -1.63 -0.85
CA ILE A 34 -2.51 -0.41 -1.60
C ILE A 34 -3.19 -0.53 -2.95
N VAL A 35 -3.65 0.59 -3.48
CA VAL A 35 -4.29 0.64 -4.79
C VAL A 35 -3.68 1.75 -5.62
N ARG A 36 -3.60 1.52 -6.92
CA ARG A 36 -3.05 2.50 -7.85
C ARG A 36 -4.12 3.51 -8.23
N LEU A 37 -3.74 4.77 -8.25
CA LEU A 37 -4.65 5.86 -8.59
C LEU A 37 -4.63 6.08 -10.10
N ASP A 38 -5.53 5.40 -10.82
CA ASP A 38 -5.57 5.43 -12.28
C ASP A 38 -6.79 6.12 -12.86
N GLY A 39 -7.77 6.43 -12.04
CA GLY A 39 -9.06 6.87 -12.52
C GLY A 39 -9.07 8.27 -13.09
N GLU A 40 -10.11 8.58 -13.85
CA GLU A 40 -10.36 9.92 -14.37
C GLU A 40 -10.61 10.93 -13.24
N HIS A 41 -10.91 10.44 -12.06
CA HIS A 41 -11.22 11.26 -10.89
C HIS A 41 -9.99 11.76 -10.17
N HIS A 42 -8.81 11.31 -10.57
CA HIS A 42 -7.56 11.72 -9.94
C HIS A 42 -6.83 12.75 -10.77
N ARG A 43 -6.20 13.69 -10.08
CA ARG A 43 -5.40 14.70 -10.76
C ARG A 43 -4.20 14.06 -11.44
N GLY A 44 -3.70 14.67 -12.51
CA GLY A 44 -2.58 14.14 -13.27
C GLY A 44 -1.35 13.89 -12.42
N GLU A 45 -1.08 14.74 -11.45
CA GLU A 45 0.08 14.61 -10.56
C GLU A 45 -0.02 13.41 -9.62
N ASP A 46 -1.25 12.96 -9.30
CA ASP A 46 -1.48 11.81 -8.42
C ASP A 46 -1.64 10.52 -9.21
N LYS A 47 -1.86 10.63 -10.51
CA LYS A 47 -2.12 9.47 -11.34
C LYS A 47 -0.90 8.56 -11.38
N GLY A 48 -1.12 7.28 -11.14
CA GLY A 48 -0.04 6.29 -11.13
C GLY A 48 0.62 6.12 -9.77
N LEU A 49 0.27 6.96 -8.79
CA LEU A 49 0.75 6.77 -7.43
C LEU A 49 -0.10 5.72 -6.72
N TRP A 50 0.43 5.18 -5.64
CA TRP A 50 -0.24 4.15 -4.85
C TRP A 50 -0.75 4.73 -3.55
N ASN A 51 -1.99 4.42 -3.22
CA ASN A 51 -2.67 4.90 -2.02
C ASN A 51 -2.89 3.75 -1.05
N LEU A 52 -2.71 4.02 0.24
CA LEU A 52 -3.03 3.06 1.28
C LEU A 52 -4.55 2.99 1.41
N GLU A 53 -5.13 1.90 0.90
CA GLU A 53 -6.58 1.70 0.96
C GLU A 53 -7.01 1.13 2.30
N ALA A 54 -6.22 0.21 2.84
CA ALA A 54 -6.50 -0.37 4.14
C ALA A 54 -5.16 -0.75 4.78
N GLY A 55 -5.07 -0.53 6.08
CA GLY A 55 -3.94 -0.95 6.87
C GLY A 55 -4.41 -1.65 8.12
N PHE A 56 -3.59 -2.55 8.65
CA PHE A 56 -3.92 -3.34 9.82
C PHE A 56 -2.92 -3.07 10.92
N GLY A 57 -3.40 -3.04 12.16
CA GLY A 57 -2.54 -2.72 13.29
C GLY A 57 -1.90 -1.35 13.14
N LYS A 58 -0.59 -1.28 13.29
CA LYS A 58 0.15 -0.02 13.19
C LYS A 58 0.10 0.61 11.81
N CYS A 59 -0.24 -0.18 10.78
CA CYS A 59 -0.35 0.33 9.41
C CYS A 59 -1.68 0.98 9.12
N ALA A 60 -2.61 1.00 10.06
CA ALA A 60 -3.89 1.68 9.91
C ALA A 60 -3.69 3.17 10.16
N ASP A 61 -3.19 3.89 9.16
CA ASP A 61 -2.79 5.29 9.29
C ASP A 61 -3.50 6.12 8.23
N ARG A 62 -4.39 7.00 8.66
CA ARG A 62 -5.13 7.88 7.76
C ARG A 62 -4.24 8.91 7.06
N ASN A 63 -3.08 9.17 7.61
CA ASN A 63 -2.16 10.17 7.09
C ASN A 63 -1.00 9.53 6.33
N ALA A 64 -1.14 8.27 5.93
CA ALA A 64 -0.10 7.61 5.15
C ALA A 64 0.14 8.40 3.85
N PRO A 65 1.39 8.52 3.41
CA PRO A 65 1.68 9.24 2.17
C PRO A 65 1.26 8.43 0.96
N LEU A 66 1.24 9.07 -0.19
CA LEU A 66 1.14 8.36 -1.46
C LEU A 66 2.53 7.79 -1.78
N PHE A 67 2.55 6.64 -2.44
CA PHE A 67 3.79 5.96 -2.79
C PHE A 67 3.97 5.93 -4.29
N LYS A 68 5.19 6.04 -4.75
CA LYS A 68 5.49 5.99 -6.20
C LYS A 68 5.45 4.55 -6.70
N THR A 69 5.82 3.60 -5.87
CA THR A 69 5.88 2.19 -6.24
C THR A 69 5.38 1.33 -5.07
N PRO A 70 4.95 0.09 -5.34
CA PRO A 70 4.63 -0.83 -4.25
C PRO A 70 5.82 -1.07 -3.32
N GLN A 71 7.04 -1.05 -3.86
CA GLN A 71 8.24 -1.24 -3.05
C GLN A 71 8.43 -0.13 -2.02
N GLU A 72 8.12 1.11 -2.38
CA GLU A 72 8.14 2.20 -1.41
C GLU A 72 7.11 1.99 -0.30
N ALA A 73 5.93 1.51 -0.67
CA ALA A 73 4.90 1.19 0.31
C ALA A 73 5.36 0.06 1.24
N GLY A 74 6.03 -0.95 0.69
CA GLY A 74 6.59 -2.04 1.50
C GLY A 74 7.62 -1.54 2.50
N ALA A 75 8.48 -0.62 2.09
CA ALA A 75 9.46 -0.01 2.99
C ALA A 75 8.76 0.78 4.10
N TRP A 76 7.69 1.50 3.75
CA TRP A 76 6.89 2.22 4.73
C TRP A 76 6.26 1.26 5.74
N VAL A 77 5.73 0.12 5.26
CA VAL A 77 5.15 -0.89 6.15
C VAL A 77 6.21 -1.41 7.12
N GLN A 78 7.40 -1.75 6.61
CA GLN A 78 8.47 -2.25 7.45
C GLN A 78 8.86 -1.23 8.52
N LYS A 79 9.05 0.01 8.11
CA LYS A 79 9.40 1.08 9.05
C LYS A 79 8.31 1.26 10.09
N THR A 80 7.04 1.24 9.66
CA THR A 80 5.91 1.43 10.56
C THR A 80 5.83 0.32 11.61
N LEU A 81 6.06 -0.92 11.18
CA LEU A 81 5.97 -2.07 12.08
C LEU A 81 7.17 -2.20 13.01
N THR A 82 8.36 -1.86 12.53
CA THR A 82 9.58 -2.01 13.32
C THR A 82 10.04 -0.73 13.99
N GLY A 83 9.56 0.42 13.51
CA GLY A 83 10.05 1.71 13.96
C GLY A 83 11.41 2.08 13.38
N LYS A 84 11.92 1.28 12.42
CA LYS A 84 13.24 1.49 11.83
C LYS A 84 13.14 1.53 10.32
N ALA A 85 13.99 2.34 9.70
CA ALA A 85 14.09 2.35 8.25
C ALA A 85 14.59 1.00 7.75
N ALA A 86 14.08 0.61 6.60
CA ALA A 86 14.48 -0.65 5.97
C ALA A 86 15.93 -0.57 5.47
#